data_1c77606b2381527d9234f8a4fc04fecc
#
_entry.id   1c77606b2381527d9234f8a4fc04fecc
#
_cell.length_a   1.000
_cell.length_b   1.000
_cell.length_c   1.000
_cell.angle_alpha   90.00
_cell.angle_beta   90.00
_cell.angle_gamma   90.00
#
_symmetry.space_group_name_H-M   'P 1'
#
loop_
_entity.id
_entity.type
_entity.pdbx_description
1 polymer ?
#
loop_
_entity_poly.entity_id
_entity_poly.type
_entity_poly.pdbx_seq_one_letter_code
_entity_poly.pdbx_strand_id
1 'polypeptide(L)'
;MKIGIIVVLMALLTACGENKDKERTISVSILPQRYFVERIAGDYVKVNVMIPPGANPAVSDLSTEQLKALHNSSIYFAVGYLPFELSNLYPFLETQKNMLLVKQSVGMDLEQGACNHDHGHGHQHDHGSHEGNFDPHVWMSPRYAEMMARTAKFPDQRETFEKNYRQFRVEIDSIDQAARRIIPEKENKTFLIYHPALTYFAKDYGMEQISIEDEGKEPNPSHLKAVIDTCRARGIKIVFIQNQFDVANAKAIAKEIDGEVIAIDPLSSDWKAEMCSLLKIIEQKMK
;
A
#
# COMPACT_ATOMS: atom_id res chain seq x y z
N MET A 1 21.18 -22.47 81.35
CA MET A 1 20.26 -22.52 80.20
C MET A 1 20.40 -21.28 79.37
N LYS A 2 21.12 -21.36 78.25
CA LYS A 2 21.32 -20.21 77.33
C LYS A 2 20.61 -20.56 76.03
N ILE A 3 19.55 -19.82 75.75
CA ILE A 3 18.74 -19.93 74.54
C ILE A 3 19.44 -19.13 73.45
N GLY A 4 19.97 -19.84 72.47
CA GLY A 4 20.57 -19.19 71.30
C GLY A 4 19.47 -18.87 70.30
N ILE A 5 19.36 -17.56 69.96
CA ILE A 5 18.45 -17.05 68.88
C ILE A 5 19.20 -17.22 67.57
N ILE A 6 18.69 -18.13 66.72
CA ILE A 6 19.14 -18.28 65.33
C ILE A 6 18.36 -17.27 64.51
N VAL A 7 19.05 -16.20 64.05
CA VAL A 7 18.53 -15.24 63.07
C VAL A 7 18.69 -15.83 61.66
N VAL A 8 17.64 -16.31 61.07
CA VAL A 8 17.59 -16.73 59.66
C VAL A 8 17.49 -15.46 58.81
N LEU A 9 18.63 -15.11 58.20
CA LEU A 9 18.69 -14.00 57.22
C LEU A 9 18.11 -14.50 55.92
N MET A 10 16.84 -14.18 55.67
CA MET A 10 16.15 -14.48 54.40
C MET A 10 16.59 -13.48 53.33
N ALA A 11 17.59 -13.88 52.53
CA ALA A 11 18.01 -13.13 51.38
C ALA A 11 16.87 -13.10 50.32
N LEU A 12 16.17 -12.02 50.27
CA LEU A 12 15.26 -11.72 49.16
C LEU A 12 16.09 -11.47 47.88
N LEU A 13 16.29 -12.53 47.11
CA LEU A 13 16.71 -12.42 45.72
C LEU A 13 15.58 -11.73 44.94
N THR A 14 15.61 -10.42 44.87
CA THR A 14 14.88 -9.70 43.83
C THR A 14 15.51 -10.05 42.49
N ALA A 15 14.97 -11.08 41.86
CA ALA A 15 15.19 -11.32 40.45
C ALA A 15 14.52 -10.17 39.70
N CYS A 16 15.29 -9.09 39.46
CA CYS A 16 15.01 -8.18 38.35
C CYS A 16 15.14 -9.02 37.06
N GLY A 17 14.05 -9.64 36.67
CA GLY A 17 13.90 -10.07 35.31
C GLY A 17 13.93 -8.84 34.44
N GLU A 18 15.06 -8.57 33.80
CA GLU A 18 15.08 -7.74 32.58
C GLU A 18 14.08 -8.39 31.63
N ASN A 19 12.85 -7.87 31.61
CA ASN A 19 12.00 -7.97 30.44
C ASN A 19 12.77 -7.22 29.35
N LYS A 20 13.69 -7.89 28.66
CA LYS A 20 14.08 -7.49 27.32
C LYS A 20 12.78 -7.43 26.56
N ASP A 21 12.33 -6.21 26.27
CA ASP A 21 11.19 -5.98 25.38
C ASP A 21 11.47 -6.82 24.13
N LYS A 22 10.72 -7.91 23.99
CA LYS A 22 10.86 -8.81 22.87
C LYS A 22 10.49 -7.98 21.65
N GLU A 23 11.49 -7.67 20.81
CA GLU A 23 11.31 -6.85 19.61
C GLU A 23 10.07 -7.36 18.88
N ARG A 24 9.02 -6.53 18.85
CA ARG A 24 7.74 -6.93 18.28
C ARG A 24 7.86 -6.88 16.77
N THR A 25 7.89 -8.03 16.15
CA THR A 25 7.89 -8.13 14.69
C THR A 25 6.46 -8.10 14.19
N ILE A 26 6.19 -7.26 13.22
CA ILE A 26 4.95 -7.23 12.45
C ILE A 26 5.26 -7.39 10.97
N SER A 27 4.30 -7.88 10.21
CA SER A 27 4.44 -8.00 8.76
C SER A 27 3.41 -7.13 8.05
N VAL A 28 3.82 -6.61 6.90
CA VAL A 28 3.00 -5.80 6.00
C VAL A 28 3.19 -6.30 4.57
N SER A 29 2.23 -6.05 3.67
CA SER A 29 2.33 -6.47 2.28
C SER A 29 3.33 -5.65 1.49
N ILE A 30 3.29 -4.31 1.60
CA ILE A 30 4.00 -3.37 0.72
C ILE A 30 4.76 -2.29 1.50
N LEU A 31 5.75 -1.66 0.84
CA LEU A 31 6.59 -0.62 1.43
C LEU A 31 5.81 0.62 1.93
N PRO A 32 4.76 1.13 1.27
CA PRO A 32 3.96 2.22 1.83
C PRO A 32 3.34 1.89 3.20
N GLN A 33 2.89 0.65 3.43
CA GLN A 33 2.39 0.24 4.75
C GLN A 33 3.49 0.26 5.79
N ARG A 34 4.72 -0.19 5.44
CA ARG A 34 5.89 -0.07 6.32
C ARG A 34 6.12 1.39 6.70
N TYR A 35 6.11 2.31 5.74
CA TYR A 35 6.24 3.74 5.99
C TYR A 35 5.21 4.23 7.01
N PHE A 36 3.93 3.89 6.85
CA PHE A 36 2.88 4.29 7.78
C PHE A 36 3.10 3.74 9.19
N VAL A 37 3.46 2.46 9.30
CA VAL A 37 3.72 1.82 10.59
C VAL A 37 4.92 2.45 11.29
N GLU A 38 6.03 2.68 10.59
CA GLU A 38 7.23 3.30 11.14
C GLU A 38 6.99 4.76 11.55
N ARG A 39 6.14 5.51 10.83
CA ARG A 39 5.72 6.87 11.23
C ARG A 39 4.92 6.88 12.53
N ILE A 40 4.17 5.84 12.84
CA ILE A 40 3.34 5.74 14.04
C ILE A 40 4.10 5.08 15.20
N ALA A 41 4.70 3.93 14.95
CA ALA A 41 5.29 3.10 15.99
C ALA A 41 6.80 3.36 16.20
N GLY A 42 7.49 4.03 15.24
CA GLY A 42 8.94 4.23 15.32
C GLY A 42 9.68 2.91 15.50
N ASP A 43 10.70 2.91 16.35
CA ASP A 43 11.54 1.75 16.65
C ASP A 43 10.88 0.75 17.61
N TYR A 44 9.62 0.95 18.00
CA TYR A 44 8.89 0.04 18.90
C TYR A 44 8.58 -1.30 18.24
N VAL A 45 8.52 -1.35 16.93
CA VAL A 45 8.26 -2.56 16.14
C VAL A 45 9.30 -2.72 15.04
N LYS A 46 9.63 -3.96 14.73
CA LYS A 46 10.35 -4.33 13.52
C LYS A 46 9.34 -4.67 12.43
N VAL A 47 9.42 -3.99 11.30
CA VAL A 47 8.50 -4.20 10.19
C VAL A 47 9.14 -5.09 9.13
N ASN A 48 8.48 -6.21 8.84
CA ASN A 48 8.82 -7.10 7.75
C ASN A 48 7.88 -6.83 6.56
N VAL A 49 8.45 -6.63 5.38
CA VAL A 49 7.68 -6.36 4.15
C VAL A 49 7.67 -7.61 3.29
N MET A 50 6.47 -8.05 2.88
CA MET A 50 6.31 -9.29 2.12
C MET A 50 6.66 -9.13 0.65
N ILE A 51 6.39 -7.97 0.04
CA ILE A 51 6.73 -7.69 -1.35
C ILE A 51 8.00 -6.85 -1.37
N PRO A 52 9.12 -7.39 -1.88
CA PRO A 52 10.40 -6.68 -1.87
C PRO A 52 10.37 -5.47 -2.83
N PRO A 53 11.31 -4.51 -2.65
CA PRO A 53 11.43 -3.36 -3.55
C PRO A 53 11.54 -3.78 -5.01
N GLY A 54 10.79 -3.13 -5.89
CA GLY A 54 10.80 -3.38 -7.33
C GLY A 54 10.01 -4.62 -7.79
N ALA A 55 9.50 -5.44 -6.89
CA ALA A 55 8.65 -6.57 -7.25
C ALA A 55 7.21 -6.11 -7.55
N ASN A 56 6.56 -6.83 -8.46
CA ASN A 56 5.16 -6.57 -8.81
C ASN A 56 4.22 -7.36 -7.87
N PRO A 57 3.34 -6.70 -7.10
CA PRO A 57 2.39 -7.35 -6.19
C PRO A 57 1.42 -8.32 -6.86
N ALA A 58 1.19 -8.18 -8.17
CA ALA A 58 0.27 -9.04 -8.89
C ALA A 58 0.83 -10.46 -9.15
N VAL A 59 2.17 -10.61 -9.17
CA VAL A 59 2.85 -11.87 -9.56
C VAL A 59 3.92 -12.31 -8.56
N SER A 60 3.95 -11.71 -7.37
CA SER A 60 4.96 -12.05 -6.35
C SER A 60 4.60 -13.35 -5.62
N ASP A 61 5.60 -14.22 -5.44
CA ASP A 61 5.51 -15.43 -4.63
C ASP A 61 6.21 -15.25 -3.28
N LEU A 62 5.82 -16.06 -2.29
CA LEU A 62 6.43 -16.07 -0.97
C LEU A 62 7.74 -16.87 -0.95
N SER A 63 8.84 -16.22 -0.61
CA SER A 63 10.10 -16.92 -0.33
C SER A 63 10.07 -17.59 1.05
N THR A 64 10.97 -18.58 1.24
CA THR A 64 11.13 -19.26 2.54
C THR A 64 11.49 -18.27 3.67
N GLU A 65 12.28 -17.24 3.37
CA GLU A 65 12.65 -16.21 4.34
C GLU A 65 11.46 -15.34 4.74
N GLN A 66 10.62 -14.97 3.78
CA GLN A 66 9.38 -14.24 4.04
C GLN A 66 8.41 -15.06 4.88
N LEU A 67 8.26 -16.36 4.60
CA LEU A 67 7.43 -17.26 5.41
C LEU A 67 7.94 -17.38 6.86
N LYS A 68 9.27 -17.46 7.07
CA LYS A 68 9.88 -17.47 8.42
C LYS A 68 9.64 -16.15 9.15
N ALA A 69 9.82 -15.01 8.47
CA ALA A 69 9.58 -13.69 9.05
C ALA A 69 8.11 -13.49 9.40
N LEU A 70 7.21 -13.95 8.54
CA LEU A 70 5.77 -13.94 8.75
C LEU A 70 5.38 -14.79 9.97
N HIS A 71 5.93 -16.00 10.11
CA HIS A 71 5.69 -16.87 11.25
C HIS A 71 6.09 -16.24 12.61
N ASN A 72 7.11 -15.39 12.60
CA ASN A 72 7.56 -14.67 13.80
C ASN A 72 6.79 -13.38 14.09
N SER A 73 5.87 -13.00 13.21
CA SER A 73 5.08 -11.77 13.36
C SER A 73 3.86 -12.00 14.24
N SER A 74 3.56 -11.04 15.10
CA SER A 74 2.36 -11.05 15.95
C SER A 74 1.14 -10.46 15.24
N ILE A 75 1.37 -9.56 14.27
CA ILE A 75 0.34 -8.88 13.51
C ILE A 75 0.72 -8.89 12.03
N TYR A 76 -0.26 -9.07 11.18
CA TYR A 76 -0.17 -8.81 9.76
C TYR A 76 -1.14 -7.69 9.37
N PHE A 77 -0.60 -6.59 8.80
CA PHE A 77 -1.42 -5.55 8.17
C PHE A 77 -1.51 -5.85 6.67
N ALA A 78 -2.67 -6.32 6.24
CA ALA A 78 -3.00 -6.50 4.84
C ALA A 78 -3.58 -5.20 4.27
N VAL A 79 -3.31 -4.90 3.01
CA VAL A 79 -4.08 -3.90 2.26
C VAL A 79 -5.54 -4.36 2.17
N GLY A 80 -5.75 -5.63 1.78
CA GLY A 80 -7.04 -6.29 1.76
C GLY A 80 -7.39 -6.97 0.43
N TYR A 81 -6.92 -6.41 -0.68
CA TYR A 81 -7.30 -6.84 -2.03
C TYR A 81 -6.12 -6.95 -3.01
N LEU A 82 -4.87 -6.95 -2.53
CA LEU A 82 -3.74 -7.26 -3.39
C LEU A 82 -3.84 -8.69 -3.92
N PRO A 83 -3.60 -8.94 -5.22
CA PRO A 83 -3.60 -10.30 -5.77
C PRO A 83 -2.71 -11.26 -5.00
N PHE A 84 -1.51 -10.79 -4.59
CA PHE A 84 -0.60 -11.51 -3.70
C PHE A 84 -1.27 -11.95 -2.38
N GLU A 85 -2.05 -11.07 -1.74
CA GLU A 85 -2.74 -11.39 -0.47
C GLU A 85 -3.81 -12.45 -0.67
N LEU A 86 -4.61 -12.31 -1.74
CA LEU A 86 -5.71 -13.20 -2.03
C LEU A 86 -5.23 -14.61 -2.42
N SER A 87 -4.21 -14.70 -3.27
CA SER A 87 -3.76 -15.97 -3.86
C SER A 87 -2.76 -16.72 -2.98
N ASN A 88 -1.80 -16.02 -2.38
CA ASN A 88 -0.65 -16.65 -1.75
C ASN A 88 -0.66 -16.54 -0.22
N LEU A 89 -1.16 -15.41 0.30
CA LEU A 89 -1.02 -15.09 1.71
C LEU A 89 -2.18 -15.57 2.57
N TYR A 90 -3.42 -15.29 2.20
CA TYR A 90 -4.58 -15.64 3.03
C TYR A 90 -4.69 -17.14 3.28
N PRO A 91 -4.48 -18.03 2.29
CA PRO A 91 -4.45 -19.48 2.54
C PRO A 91 -3.39 -19.89 3.58
N PHE A 92 -2.23 -19.20 3.60
CA PHE A 92 -1.21 -19.43 4.62
C PHE A 92 -1.64 -18.90 5.99
N LEU A 93 -2.22 -17.70 6.06
CA LEU A 93 -2.63 -17.07 7.31
C LEU A 93 -3.73 -17.85 8.05
N GLU A 94 -4.60 -18.54 7.34
CA GLU A 94 -5.62 -19.43 7.93
C GLU A 94 -5.00 -20.54 8.79
N THR A 95 -3.74 -20.92 8.51
CA THR A 95 -2.99 -21.90 9.30
C THR A 95 -2.33 -21.29 10.54
N GLN A 96 -2.24 -19.96 10.65
CA GLN A 96 -1.53 -19.24 11.72
C GLN A 96 -2.46 -18.82 12.86
N LYS A 97 -2.55 -19.64 13.91
CA LYS A 97 -3.51 -19.41 15.03
C LYS A 97 -3.16 -18.21 15.93
N ASN A 98 -1.92 -17.73 15.92
CA ASN A 98 -1.40 -16.75 16.89
C ASN A 98 -1.10 -15.37 16.25
N MET A 99 -1.49 -15.15 14.99
CA MET A 99 -1.28 -13.90 14.28
C MET A 99 -2.59 -13.15 14.15
N LEU A 100 -2.57 -11.86 14.48
CA LEU A 100 -3.69 -10.96 14.24
C LEU A 100 -3.63 -10.45 12.80
N LEU A 101 -4.64 -10.76 11.99
CA LEU A 101 -4.82 -10.20 10.66
C LEU A 101 -5.64 -8.90 10.74
N VAL A 102 -5.10 -7.79 10.23
CA VAL A 102 -5.78 -6.50 10.13
C VAL A 102 -5.86 -6.10 8.65
N LYS A 103 -7.05 -6.17 8.07
CA LYS A 103 -7.30 -5.65 6.71
C LYS A 103 -7.51 -4.14 6.81
N GLN A 104 -6.57 -3.36 6.26
CA GLN A 104 -6.55 -1.89 6.41
C GLN A 104 -7.58 -1.17 5.54
N SER A 105 -8.11 -1.84 4.51
CA SER A 105 -9.19 -1.31 3.65
C SER A 105 -10.60 -1.43 4.24
N VAL A 106 -10.75 -2.02 5.42
CA VAL A 106 -12.08 -2.15 6.06
C VAL A 106 -12.69 -0.78 6.34
N GLY A 107 -13.91 -0.58 5.85
CA GLY A 107 -14.65 0.68 5.99
C GLY A 107 -14.29 1.74 4.95
N MET A 108 -13.51 1.41 3.94
CA MET A 108 -13.26 2.24 2.78
C MET A 108 -14.32 2.01 1.70
N ASP A 109 -14.62 3.06 0.93
CA ASP A 109 -15.48 2.98 -0.25
C ASP A 109 -14.62 2.57 -1.45
N LEU A 110 -14.66 1.28 -1.78
CA LEU A 110 -13.74 0.68 -2.74
C LEU A 110 -14.26 0.76 -4.17
N GLU A 111 -13.35 1.06 -5.10
CA GLU A 111 -13.60 1.05 -6.53
C GLU A 111 -13.42 -0.35 -7.11
N GLN A 112 -14.16 -0.65 -8.18
CA GLN A 112 -13.96 -1.89 -8.94
C GLN A 112 -12.58 -1.87 -9.61
N GLY A 113 -11.85 -2.97 -9.48
CA GLY A 113 -10.56 -3.15 -10.14
C GLY A 113 -10.71 -3.36 -11.64
N ALA A 114 -9.77 -2.82 -12.41
CA ALA A 114 -9.71 -3.07 -13.86
C ALA A 114 -9.31 -4.51 -14.22
N CYS A 115 -8.80 -5.28 -13.27
CA CYS A 115 -8.32 -6.64 -13.48
C CYS A 115 -9.44 -7.64 -13.24
N ASN A 116 -10.20 -8.00 -14.27
CA ASN A 116 -11.06 -9.18 -14.27
C ASN A 116 -10.17 -10.42 -14.47
N HIS A 117 -9.65 -11.00 -13.41
CA HIS A 117 -9.10 -12.35 -13.45
C HIS A 117 -10.28 -13.34 -13.55
N ASP A 118 -10.86 -13.45 -14.72
CA ASP A 118 -11.79 -14.54 -15.05
C ASP A 118 -10.96 -15.83 -15.15
N HIS A 119 -10.83 -16.54 -14.03
CA HIS A 119 -10.36 -17.92 -14.03
C HIS A 119 -11.49 -18.76 -14.60
N GLY A 120 -11.53 -18.83 -15.94
CA GLY A 120 -12.43 -19.70 -16.68
C GLY A 120 -12.23 -21.17 -16.32
N HIS A 121 -12.88 -21.64 -15.27
CA HIS A 121 -13.25 -23.02 -15.05
C HIS A 121 -14.66 -23.04 -14.49
N GLY A 122 -15.61 -23.37 -15.40
CA GLY A 122 -17.00 -23.58 -15.06
C GLY A 122 -17.18 -24.70 -14.04
N HIS A 123 -17.47 -24.32 -12.81
CA HIS A 123 -18.22 -25.12 -11.87
C HIS A 123 -19.19 -24.19 -11.12
N GLN A 124 -20.45 -24.33 -11.47
CA GLN A 124 -21.59 -23.81 -10.74
C GLN A 124 -21.56 -24.40 -9.33
N HIS A 125 -21.17 -23.62 -8.33
CA HIS A 125 -21.50 -23.88 -6.92
C HIS A 125 -21.96 -22.59 -6.25
N ASP A 126 -23.06 -22.73 -5.61
CA ASP A 126 -23.98 -21.86 -4.93
C ASP A 126 -23.34 -21.06 -3.79
N HIS A 127 -23.78 -19.80 -3.63
CA HIS A 127 -23.78 -18.98 -2.42
C HIS A 127 -22.49 -18.90 -1.55
N GLY A 128 -21.44 -18.27 -2.07
CA GLY A 128 -20.39 -17.64 -1.26
C GLY A 128 -20.25 -16.18 -1.73
N SER A 129 -20.24 -15.22 -0.80
CA SER A 129 -20.05 -13.81 -1.06
C SER A 129 -18.90 -13.62 -2.07
N HIS A 130 -19.20 -13.10 -3.25
CA HIS A 130 -18.19 -12.62 -4.18
C HIS A 130 -17.41 -11.51 -3.44
N GLU A 131 -16.24 -11.82 -2.89
CA GLU A 131 -15.26 -10.79 -2.54
C GLU A 131 -14.93 -10.12 -3.87
N GLY A 132 -15.51 -8.92 -4.10
CA GLY A 132 -15.44 -8.24 -5.39
C GLY A 132 -13.99 -7.99 -5.79
N ASN A 133 -13.73 -7.98 -7.08
CA ASN A 133 -12.46 -7.55 -7.64
C ASN A 133 -12.31 -6.04 -7.45
N PHE A 134 -11.76 -5.62 -6.31
CA PHE A 134 -11.56 -4.22 -5.98
C PHE A 134 -10.15 -3.76 -6.33
N ASP A 135 -10.03 -2.49 -6.74
CA ASP A 135 -8.72 -1.86 -6.90
C ASP A 135 -8.01 -1.78 -5.54
N PRO A 136 -6.81 -2.35 -5.40
CA PRO A 136 -6.11 -2.37 -4.11
C PRO A 136 -5.38 -1.07 -3.77
N HIS A 137 -5.20 -0.10 -4.72
CA HIS A 137 -4.28 1.03 -4.60
C HIS A 137 -4.78 2.15 -3.66
N VAL A 138 -5.47 1.77 -2.58
CA VAL A 138 -6.05 2.71 -1.59
C VAL A 138 -5.00 3.64 -0.95
N TRP A 139 -3.75 3.19 -0.80
CA TRP A 139 -2.68 3.97 -0.18
C TRP A 139 -2.24 5.20 -0.99
N MET A 140 -2.62 5.29 -2.27
CA MET A 140 -2.36 6.46 -3.11
C MET A 140 -3.36 7.60 -2.88
N SER A 141 -4.44 7.38 -2.13
CA SER A 141 -5.32 8.42 -1.62
C SER A 141 -4.82 8.91 -0.26
N PRO A 142 -4.56 10.23 -0.06
CA PRO A 142 -4.22 10.78 1.26
C PRO A 142 -5.26 10.46 2.32
N ARG A 143 -6.54 10.49 1.98
CA ARG A 143 -7.65 10.13 2.89
C ARG A 143 -7.55 8.68 3.36
N TYR A 144 -7.28 7.74 2.47
CA TYR A 144 -7.17 6.32 2.83
C TYR A 144 -5.82 5.99 3.47
N ALA A 145 -4.73 6.69 3.11
CA ALA A 145 -3.46 6.59 3.81
C ALA A 145 -3.59 6.97 5.30
N GLU A 146 -4.40 7.99 5.62
CA GLU A 146 -4.73 8.36 7.01
C GLU A 146 -5.48 7.22 7.72
N MET A 147 -6.47 6.61 7.07
CA MET A 147 -7.20 5.47 7.63
C MET A 147 -6.28 4.26 7.88
N MET A 148 -5.37 3.95 6.94
CA MET A 148 -4.38 2.89 7.11
C MET A 148 -3.44 3.18 8.29
N ALA A 149 -2.93 4.40 8.41
CA ALA A 149 -2.06 4.80 9.52
C ALA A 149 -2.75 4.66 10.89
N ARG A 150 -4.06 4.91 10.99
CA ARG A 150 -4.82 4.75 12.24
C ARG A 150 -4.82 3.32 12.77
N THR A 151 -4.65 2.32 11.93
CA THR A 151 -4.64 0.90 12.36
C THR A 151 -3.32 0.51 13.04
N ALA A 152 -2.24 1.26 12.84
CA ALA A 152 -0.90 0.96 13.35
C ALA A 152 -0.71 1.37 14.84
N LYS A 153 -1.77 1.37 15.65
CA LYS A 153 -1.74 1.77 17.06
C LYS A 153 -1.77 0.55 17.98
N PHE A 154 -0.84 0.52 18.93
CA PHE A 154 -0.72 -0.53 19.92
C PHE A 154 -1.13 -0.02 21.31
N PRO A 155 -1.91 -0.78 22.10
CA PRO A 155 -2.52 -0.28 23.34
C PRO A 155 -1.53 0.17 24.42
N ASP A 156 -0.39 -0.48 24.51
CA ASP A 156 0.62 -0.28 25.56
C ASP A 156 1.54 0.93 25.33
N GLN A 157 1.53 1.54 24.15
CA GLN A 157 2.27 2.78 23.82
C GLN A 157 1.33 3.88 23.31
N ARG A 158 0.10 3.88 23.79
CA ARG A 158 -0.98 4.72 23.26
C ARG A 158 -0.64 6.20 23.13
N GLU A 159 -0.03 6.81 24.16
CA GLU A 159 0.27 8.24 24.15
C GLU A 159 1.29 8.61 23.07
N THR A 160 2.38 7.84 22.97
CA THR A 160 3.42 8.02 21.95
C THR A 160 2.85 7.87 20.55
N PHE A 161 2.05 6.84 20.33
CA PHE A 161 1.47 6.59 19.00
C PHE A 161 0.42 7.62 18.61
N GLU A 162 -0.38 8.10 19.56
CA GLU A 162 -1.31 9.21 19.31
C GLU A 162 -0.59 10.51 18.97
N LYS A 163 0.56 10.78 19.60
CA LYS A 163 1.41 11.93 19.27
C LYS A 163 1.97 11.80 17.85
N ASN A 164 2.57 10.66 17.53
CA ASN A 164 3.17 10.39 16.23
C ASN A 164 2.10 10.41 15.12
N TYR A 165 0.95 9.80 15.36
CA TYR A 165 -0.17 9.84 14.44
C TYR A 165 -0.64 11.28 14.15
N ARG A 166 -0.77 12.14 15.17
CA ARG A 166 -1.13 13.54 14.96
C ARG A 166 -0.11 14.28 14.11
N GLN A 167 1.19 14.02 14.31
CA GLN A 167 2.24 14.59 13.47
C GLN A 167 2.16 14.10 12.03
N PHE A 168 2.00 12.81 11.83
CA PHE A 168 1.87 12.23 10.48
C PHE A 168 0.60 12.69 9.77
N ARG A 169 -0.50 12.84 10.49
CA ARG A 169 -1.74 13.40 9.94
C ARG A 169 -1.54 14.82 9.40
N VAL A 170 -0.78 15.69 10.08
CA VAL A 170 -0.46 17.03 9.55
C VAL A 170 0.27 16.95 8.21
N GLU A 171 1.15 15.97 8.03
CA GLU A 171 1.84 15.77 6.76
C GLU A 171 0.87 15.30 5.66
N ILE A 172 -0.03 14.37 5.96
CA ILE A 172 -1.08 13.92 5.04
C ILE A 172 -2.02 15.07 4.67
N ASP A 173 -2.48 15.84 5.66
CA ASP A 173 -3.34 17.01 5.45
C ASP A 173 -2.67 18.05 4.54
N SER A 174 -1.34 18.24 4.66
CA SER A 174 -0.56 19.13 3.79
C SER A 174 -0.55 18.67 2.33
N ILE A 175 -0.45 17.35 2.09
CA ILE A 175 -0.52 16.77 0.75
C ILE A 175 -1.93 16.95 0.17
N ASP A 176 -2.98 16.64 0.94
CA ASP A 176 -4.37 16.81 0.51
C ASP A 176 -4.68 18.27 0.16
N GLN A 177 -4.27 19.22 0.99
CA GLN A 177 -4.45 20.66 0.74
C GLN A 177 -3.70 21.10 -0.53
N ALA A 178 -2.47 20.62 -0.75
CA ALA A 178 -1.72 20.92 -1.96
C ALA A 178 -2.42 20.38 -3.21
N ALA A 179 -2.93 19.15 -3.18
CA ALA A 179 -3.69 18.55 -4.27
C ALA A 179 -4.96 19.37 -4.58
N ARG A 180 -5.73 19.74 -3.54
CA ARG A 180 -6.95 20.57 -3.69
C ARG A 180 -6.68 21.97 -4.20
N ARG A 181 -5.49 22.50 -4.02
CA ARG A 181 -5.07 23.79 -4.56
C ARG A 181 -4.61 23.69 -6.02
N ILE A 182 -3.81 22.66 -6.34
CA ILE A 182 -3.13 22.52 -7.63
C ILE A 182 -4.09 21.99 -8.71
N ILE A 183 -4.81 20.91 -8.41
CA ILE A 183 -5.53 20.14 -9.42
C ILE A 183 -6.74 20.91 -10.01
N PRO A 184 -7.55 21.66 -9.24
CA PRO A 184 -8.66 22.42 -9.81
C PRO A 184 -8.25 23.42 -10.87
N GLU A 185 -7.02 23.97 -10.79
CA GLU A 185 -6.48 24.95 -11.74
C GLU A 185 -6.07 24.35 -13.10
N LYS A 186 -6.11 23.01 -13.23
CA LYS A 186 -5.74 22.34 -14.47
C LYS A 186 -6.89 22.30 -15.46
N GLU A 187 -6.65 22.73 -16.68
CA GLU A 187 -7.61 22.69 -17.79
C GLU A 187 -7.91 21.23 -18.20
N ASN A 188 -6.85 20.40 -18.28
CA ASN A 188 -6.97 18.98 -18.58
C ASN A 188 -6.57 18.15 -17.35
N LYS A 189 -7.53 17.46 -16.75
CA LYS A 189 -7.36 16.61 -15.57
C LYS A 189 -7.27 15.13 -15.92
N THR A 190 -7.07 14.81 -17.20
CA THR A 190 -6.92 13.42 -17.66
C THR A 190 -5.46 13.12 -17.92
N PHE A 191 -5.00 11.96 -17.48
CA PHE A 191 -3.66 11.44 -17.74
C PHE A 191 -3.70 9.99 -18.19
N LEU A 192 -2.66 9.56 -18.88
CA LEU A 192 -2.44 8.17 -19.22
C LEU A 192 -1.52 7.54 -18.18
N ILE A 193 -1.75 6.31 -17.83
CA ILE A 193 -0.92 5.52 -16.91
C ILE A 193 -0.78 4.09 -17.42
N TYR A 194 0.39 3.46 -17.22
CA TYR A 194 0.56 2.09 -17.67
C TYR A 194 -0.36 1.14 -16.91
N HIS A 195 -0.14 0.96 -15.61
CA HIS A 195 -0.99 0.19 -14.70
C HIS A 195 -1.84 1.15 -13.83
N PRO A 196 -3.15 0.93 -13.66
CA PRO A 196 -4.06 1.90 -13.05
C PRO A 196 -3.90 2.01 -11.52
N ALA A 197 -2.78 2.56 -11.06
CA ALA A 197 -2.44 2.67 -9.64
C ALA A 197 -2.92 3.97 -8.97
N LEU A 198 -3.54 4.90 -9.69
CA LEU A 198 -3.95 6.21 -9.16
C LEU A 198 -5.47 6.41 -9.10
N THR A 199 -6.26 5.32 -9.13
CA THR A 199 -7.73 5.37 -9.18
C THR A 199 -8.32 6.22 -8.05
N TYR A 200 -7.93 5.93 -6.80
CA TYR A 200 -8.44 6.64 -5.64
C TYR A 200 -7.94 8.08 -5.56
N PHE A 201 -6.68 8.34 -5.94
CA PHE A 201 -6.16 9.69 -6.05
C PHE A 201 -6.93 10.49 -7.11
N ALA A 202 -7.13 9.91 -8.28
CA ALA A 202 -7.88 10.56 -9.35
C ALA A 202 -9.32 10.87 -8.91
N LYS A 203 -10.01 9.93 -8.27
CA LYS A 203 -11.37 10.11 -7.74
C LYS A 203 -11.43 11.22 -6.69
N ASP A 204 -10.52 11.26 -5.73
CA ASP A 204 -10.52 12.24 -4.63
C ASP A 204 -10.37 13.68 -5.13
N TYR A 205 -9.72 13.89 -6.29
CA TYR A 205 -9.43 15.23 -6.82
C TYR A 205 -10.08 15.55 -8.17
N GLY A 206 -11.03 14.71 -8.61
CA GLY A 206 -11.75 14.93 -9.85
C GLY A 206 -10.89 14.86 -11.11
N MET A 207 -9.89 13.99 -11.08
CA MET A 207 -9.06 13.61 -12.23
C MET A 207 -9.60 12.35 -12.89
N GLU A 208 -9.12 12.05 -14.09
CA GLU A 208 -9.44 10.83 -14.82
C GLU A 208 -8.15 10.14 -15.25
N GLN A 209 -8.00 8.86 -14.88
CA GLN A 209 -6.92 8.03 -15.39
C GLN A 209 -7.42 7.12 -16.51
N ILE A 210 -6.62 7.00 -17.57
CA ILE A 210 -6.79 6.02 -18.64
C ILE A 210 -5.61 5.05 -18.54
N SER A 211 -5.89 3.73 -18.50
CA SER A 211 -4.84 2.72 -18.42
C SER A 211 -4.36 2.29 -19.80
N ILE A 212 -3.05 1.99 -19.91
CA ILE A 212 -2.46 1.34 -21.09
C ILE A 212 -2.72 -0.15 -21.03
N GLU A 213 -2.59 -0.77 -19.85
CA GLU A 213 -2.96 -2.17 -19.66
C GLU A 213 -4.43 -2.42 -20.01
N ASP A 214 -4.68 -3.58 -20.57
CA ASP A 214 -6.01 -4.08 -20.89
C ASP A 214 -6.38 -5.17 -19.87
N GLU A 215 -7.24 -4.84 -18.89
CA GLU A 215 -7.67 -5.75 -17.80
C GLU A 215 -6.49 -6.42 -17.05
N GLY A 216 -5.42 -5.67 -16.79
CA GLY A 216 -4.23 -6.17 -16.09
C GLY A 216 -3.30 -7.04 -16.95
N LYS A 217 -3.50 -7.04 -18.27
CA LYS A 217 -2.67 -7.75 -19.26
C LYS A 217 -1.94 -6.74 -20.15
N GLU A 218 -0.91 -7.24 -20.84
CA GLU A 218 -0.27 -6.45 -21.88
C GLU A 218 -1.30 -6.06 -22.96
N PRO A 219 -1.29 -4.79 -23.39
CA PRO A 219 -2.26 -4.28 -24.33
C PRO A 219 -2.08 -4.91 -25.73
N ASN A 220 -3.17 -5.31 -26.33
CA ASN A 220 -3.15 -5.73 -27.74
C ASN A 220 -3.09 -4.50 -28.70
N PRO A 221 -2.68 -4.67 -29.98
CA PRO A 221 -2.54 -3.56 -30.92
C PRO A 221 -3.83 -2.74 -31.15
N SER A 222 -4.99 -3.36 -31.05
CA SER A 222 -6.28 -2.67 -31.22
C SER A 222 -6.55 -1.74 -30.04
N HIS A 223 -6.29 -2.20 -28.81
CA HIS A 223 -6.40 -1.41 -27.60
C HIS A 223 -5.42 -0.24 -27.60
N LEU A 224 -4.14 -0.49 -27.94
CA LEU A 224 -3.14 0.57 -28.07
C LEU A 224 -3.58 1.67 -29.04
N LYS A 225 -4.13 1.28 -30.21
CA LYS A 225 -4.65 2.26 -31.17
C LYS A 225 -5.79 3.07 -30.56
N ALA A 226 -6.75 2.45 -29.90
CA ALA A 226 -7.88 3.15 -29.26
C ALA A 226 -7.41 4.12 -28.17
N VAL A 227 -6.41 3.74 -27.35
CA VAL A 227 -5.79 4.59 -26.34
C VAL A 227 -5.13 5.80 -26.98
N ILE A 228 -4.32 5.61 -28.05
CA ILE A 228 -3.68 6.70 -28.78
C ILE A 228 -4.71 7.67 -29.38
N ASP A 229 -5.73 7.14 -30.06
CA ASP A 229 -6.79 7.97 -30.66
C ASP A 229 -7.52 8.79 -29.58
N THR A 230 -7.81 8.20 -28.43
CA THR A 230 -8.40 8.87 -27.28
C THR A 230 -7.49 9.98 -26.73
N CYS A 231 -6.20 9.68 -26.55
CA CYS A 231 -5.23 10.66 -26.04
C CYS A 231 -5.11 11.87 -26.99
N ARG A 232 -5.09 11.63 -28.30
CA ARG A 232 -5.05 12.70 -29.32
C ARG A 232 -6.31 13.56 -29.29
N ALA A 233 -7.47 12.92 -29.24
CA ALA A 233 -8.76 13.61 -29.20
C ALA A 233 -8.94 14.48 -27.95
N ARG A 234 -8.38 14.05 -26.81
CA ARG A 234 -8.50 14.72 -25.52
C ARG A 234 -7.30 15.58 -25.14
N GLY A 235 -6.26 15.65 -26.00
CA GLY A 235 -5.06 16.44 -25.76
C GLY A 235 -4.20 15.94 -24.59
N ILE A 236 -4.25 14.64 -24.30
CA ILE A 236 -3.47 14.04 -23.21
C ILE A 236 -2.01 13.95 -23.63
N LYS A 237 -1.10 14.47 -22.79
CA LYS A 237 0.34 14.53 -23.07
C LYS A 237 1.20 13.83 -22.02
N ILE A 238 0.64 13.47 -20.87
CA ILE A 238 1.37 12.82 -19.78
C ILE A 238 1.07 11.34 -19.76
N VAL A 239 2.15 10.53 -19.74
CA VAL A 239 2.12 9.07 -19.61
C VAL A 239 2.89 8.68 -18.38
N PHE A 240 2.18 8.30 -17.31
CA PHE A 240 2.81 7.73 -16.11
C PHE A 240 3.17 6.27 -16.32
N ILE A 241 4.33 5.87 -15.83
CA ILE A 241 4.77 4.49 -15.79
C ILE A 241 5.40 4.14 -14.44
N GLN A 242 5.12 2.96 -13.95
CA GLN A 242 5.73 2.42 -12.76
C GLN A 242 6.99 1.62 -13.08
N ASN A 243 7.96 1.60 -12.16
CA ASN A 243 9.26 0.95 -12.34
C ASN A 243 9.20 -0.57 -12.58
N GLN A 244 8.07 -1.21 -12.26
CA GLN A 244 7.84 -2.64 -12.41
C GLN A 244 7.50 -3.08 -13.85
N PHE A 245 7.26 -2.13 -14.74
CA PHE A 245 6.80 -2.39 -16.11
C PHE A 245 7.81 -1.95 -17.18
N ASP A 246 7.75 -2.60 -18.34
CA ASP A 246 8.59 -2.21 -19.49
C ASP A 246 8.13 -0.86 -20.05
N VAL A 247 9.08 0.04 -20.12
CA VAL A 247 8.89 1.41 -20.61
C VAL A 247 8.65 1.48 -22.13
N ALA A 248 8.87 0.41 -22.88
CA ALA A 248 8.83 0.43 -24.35
C ALA A 248 7.45 0.84 -24.90
N ASN A 249 6.38 0.22 -24.40
CA ASN A 249 5.02 0.55 -24.81
C ASN A 249 4.65 2.00 -24.44
N ALA A 250 4.98 2.43 -23.22
CA ALA A 250 4.73 3.80 -22.79
C ALA A 250 5.44 4.84 -23.67
N LYS A 251 6.71 4.59 -24.03
CA LYS A 251 7.49 5.45 -24.96
C LYS A 251 6.90 5.47 -26.35
N ALA A 252 6.46 4.33 -26.87
CA ALA A 252 5.83 4.26 -28.19
C ALA A 252 4.55 5.11 -28.24
N ILE A 253 3.69 4.99 -27.23
CA ILE A 253 2.47 5.79 -27.13
C ILE A 253 2.80 7.27 -26.96
N ALA A 254 3.71 7.63 -26.07
CA ALA A 254 4.10 9.02 -25.83
C ALA A 254 4.58 9.69 -27.10
N LYS A 255 5.36 9.00 -27.94
CA LYS A 255 5.78 9.48 -29.25
C LYS A 255 4.61 9.76 -30.20
N GLU A 256 3.62 8.87 -30.21
CA GLU A 256 2.43 9.01 -31.07
C GLU A 256 1.51 10.16 -30.67
N ILE A 257 1.49 10.52 -29.38
CA ILE A 257 0.68 11.62 -28.87
C ILE A 257 1.45 12.92 -28.68
N ASP A 258 2.73 12.97 -29.06
CA ASP A 258 3.66 14.09 -28.79
C ASP A 258 3.64 14.45 -27.28
N GLY A 259 3.79 13.42 -26.46
CA GLY A 259 3.71 13.46 -25.00
C GLY A 259 5.03 13.10 -24.32
N GLU A 260 5.02 13.08 -23.00
CA GLU A 260 6.18 12.78 -22.13
C GLU A 260 5.87 11.56 -21.24
N VAL A 261 6.83 10.62 -21.14
CA VAL A 261 6.78 9.50 -20.19
C VAL A 261 7.41 9.93 -18.88
N ILE A 262 6.70 9.77 -17.78
CA ILE A 262 7.15 10.14 -16.43
C ILE A 262 7.04 8.94 -15.52
N ALA A 263 8.16 8.55 -14.90
CA ALA A 263 8.19 7.48 -13.93
C ALA A 263 7.58 7.93 -12.60
N ILE A 264 6.76 7.06 -12.00
CA ILE A 264 6.23 7.17 -10.64
C ILE A 264 6.47 5.86 -9.91
N ASP A 265 6.53 5.89 -8.58
CA ASP A 265 6.67 4.69 -7.76
C ASP A 265 5.59 4.58 -6.68
N PRO A 266 4.40 4.07 -7.02
CA PRO A 266 3.32 3.85 -6.03
C PRO A 266 3.73 2.93 -4.87
N LEU A 267 4.80 2.15 -5.02
CA LEU A 267 5.35 1.27 -3.98
C LEU A 267 6.56 1.88 -3.27
N SER A 268 6.77 3.19 -3.38
CA SER A 268 7.89 3.89 -2.73
C SER A 268 7.95 3.62 -1.22
N SER A 269 9.16 3.41 -0.72
CA SER A 269 9.43 3.31 0.72
C SER A 269 9.30 4.67 1.43
N ASP A 270 9.36 5.78 0.70
CA ASP A 270 9.04 7.12 1.18
C ASP A 270 7.76 7.62 0.49
N TRP A 271 6.63 7.17 1.01
CA TRP A 271 5.30 7.51 0.49
C TRP A 271 5.07 9.03 0.40
N LYS A 272 5.54 9.81 1.40
CA LYS A 272 5.37 11.25 1.40
C LYS A 272 6.14 11.92 0.27
N ALA A 273 7.41 11.54 0.08
CA ALA A 273 8.22 12.07 -1.00
C ALA A 273 7.61 11.77 -2.37
N GLU A 274 7.09 10.56 -2.56
CA GLU A 274 6.41 10.16 -3.81
C GLU A 274 5.15 11.00 -4.05
N MET A 275 4.28 11.18 -3.05
CA MET A 275 3.08 12.00 -3.19
C MET A 275 3.42 13.46 -3.49
N CYS A 276 4.45 14.02 -2.86
CA CYS A 276 4.93 15.37 -3.16
C CYS A 276 5.50 15.46 -4.59
N SER A 277 6.22 14.44 -5.04
CA SER A 277 6.74 14.35 -6.41
C SER A 277 5.61 14.31 -7.44
N LEU A 278 4.61 13.46 -7.20
CA LEU A 278 3.41 13.36 -8.06
C LEU A 278 2.71 14.72 -8.19
N LEU A 279 2.48 15.43 -7.07
CA LEU A 279 1.85 16.75 -7.09
C LEU A 279 2.69 17.78 -7.86
N LYS A 280 4.02 17.76 -7.69
CA LYS A 280 4.92 18.63 -8.44
C LYS A 280 4.87 18.35 -9.94
N ILE A 281 4.80 17.09 -10.33
CA ILE A 281 4.65 16.70 -11.75
C ILE A 281 3.32 17.23 -12.30
N ILE A 282 2.21 17.03 -11.59
CA ILE A 282 0.90 17.53 -11.96
C ILE A 282 0.94 19.06 -12.10
N GLU A 283 1.52 19.77 -11.13
CA GLU A 283 1.63 21.23 -11.15
C GLU A 283 2.39 21.75 -12.36
N GLN A 284 3.53 21.12 -12.71
CA GLN A 284 4.45 21.61 -13.73
C GLN A 284 4.17 21.10 -15.15
N LYS A 285 3.59 19.91 -15.28
CA LYS A 285 3.50 19.21 -16.58
C LYS A 285 2.07 19.09 -17.12
N MET A 286 1.05 19.10 -16.26
CA MET A 286 -0.34 19.13 -16.71
C MET A 286 -0.79 20.58 -16.92
N LYS A 287 -1.52 20.81 -18.00
CA LYS A 287 -2.05 22.14 -18.35
C LYS A 287 -3.40 22.42 -17.68
#